data_9daee813dc1da13dc7d130492c18e218
#
_entry.id   9daee813dc1da13dc7d130492c18e218
#
_cell.length_a   1.000
_cell.length_b   1.000
_cell.length_c   1.000
_cell.angle_alpha   90.00
_cell.angle_beta   90.00
_cell.angle_gamma   90.00
#
_symmetry.space_group_name_H-M   'P 1'
#
loop_
_entity.id
_entity.type
_entity.pdbx_description
1 polymer ?
#
loop_
_entity_poly.entity_id
_entity_poly.type
_entity_poly.pdbx_seq_one_letter_code
_entity_poly.pdbx_strand_id
1 'polypeptide(L)'
;MMIRNFSAIAALCAAFAMAACAPPNYNVRAPKPSGLKYVVTGSTQEATFSVLDERRVDGKIFSSGILPAELKIDGTPIDPVPFFSAQVQAELASRGLPAKLSPTATAQPAIHLKNYRMENMRTNAYTPFITATYVSADVDTASGLKRIGAFVTRGKTPVWSFEEIIEPTFNQPLGLGIQEFASKFANAVYGYRADDDVVKSLSAKIGGTRTPETFLDVYALGFTNNPAAIDTLIGLTKDSQEYVRQAAIASLGNLGATTQFGLLKGIYQDATVSWQDRCIALKSIGDLGTPESTAFIIAEAKRLGADSSKETQVMSRILALYL
;
A
#
# COMPACT_ATOMS: atom_id res chain seq x y z
N MET A 1 -27.53 -7.60 -55.07
CA MET A 1 -28.10 -7.33 -53.73
C MET A 1 -27.38 -8.10 -52.59
N MET A 2 -26.65 -9.17 -52.86
CA MET A 2 -25.93 -9.98 -51.82
C MET A 2 -24.66 -9.35 -51.24
N ILE A 3 -23.93 -8.56 -52.01
CA ILE A 3 -22.61 -8.01 -51.58
C ILE A 3 -22.75 -6.90 -50.50
N ARG A 4 -23.87 -6.14 -50.53
CA ARG A 4 -24.10 -5.07 -49.53
C ARG A 4 -24.38 -5.56 -48.10
N ASN A 5 -24.91 -6.78 -47.97
CA ASN A 5 -25.20 -7.36 -46.66
C ASN A 5 -23.95 -7.96 -45.99
N PHE A 6 -22.97 -8.42 -46.78
CA PHE A 6 -21.70 -8.96 -46.25
C PHE A 6 -20.85 -7.86 -45.56
N SER A 7 -20.83 -6.65 -46.16
CA SER A 7 -20.10 -5.51 -45.56
C SER A 7 -20.71 -5.03 -44.27
N ALA A 8 -22.04 -5.07 -44.11
CA ALA A 8 -22.73 -4.70 -42.89
C ALA A 8 -22.48 -5.70 -41.73
N ILE A 9 -22.47 -7.00 -42.05
CA ILE A 9 -22.18 -8.06 -41.11
C ILE A 9 -20.71 -8.00 -40.66
N ALA A 10 -19.77 -7.79 -41.58
CA ALA A 10 -18.35 -7.64 -41.25
C ALA A 10 -18.10 -6.39 -40.39
N ALA A 11 -18.75 -5.27 -40.62
CA ALA A 11 -18.66 -4.07 -39.78
C ALA A 11 -19.26 -4.27 -38.38
N LEU A 12 -20.37 -5.03 -38.30
CA LEU A 12 -20.98 -5.36 -37.00
C LEU A 12 -20.08 -6.31 -36.18
N CYS A 13 -19.49 -7.31 -36.80
CA CYS A 13 -18.53 -8.22 -36.14
C CYS A 13 -17.26 -7.49 -35.72
N ALA A 14 -16.76 -6.53 -36.49
CA ALA A 14 -15.61 -5.72 -36.13
C ALA A 14 -15.92 -4.77 -34.95
N ALA A 15 -17.12 -4.21 -34.89
CA ALA A 15 -17.58 -3.38 -33.78
C ALA A 15 -17.73 -4.19 -32.48
N PHE A 16 -18.22 -5.44 -32.53
CA PHE A 16 -18.27 -6.35 -31.39
C PHE A 16 -16.89 -6.80 -30.95
N ALA A 17 -15.95 -7.02 -31.86
CA ALA A 17 -14.58 -7.39 -31.53
C ALA A 17 -13.81 -6.25 -30.83
N MET A 18 -14.09 -4.99 -31.15
CA MET A 18 -13.49 -3.84 -30.48
C MET A 18 -14.09 -3.59 -29.08
N ALA A 19 -15.37 -3.90 -28.87
CA ALA A 19 -16.00 -3.81 -27.54
C ALA A 19 -15.50 -4.89 -26.58
N ALA A 20 -15.04 -6.05 -27.09
CA ALA A 20 -14.49 -7.14 -26.27
C ALA A 20 -13.07 -6.89 -25.73
N CYS A 21 -12.39 -5.83 -26.20
CA CYS A 21 -11.02 -5.49 -25.78
C CYS A 21 -10.94 -4.36 -24.73
N ALA A 22 -12.06 -3.80 -24.29
CA ALA A 22 -12.04 -2.81 -23.22
C ALA A 22 -11.73 -3.51 -21.90
N PRO A 23 -10.77 -3.00 -21.09
CA PRO A 23 -10.51 -3.57 -19.78
C PRO A 23 -11.78 -3.51 -18.92
N PRO A 24 -12.05 -4.52 -18.08
CA PRO A 24 -13.17 -4.47 -17.17
C PRO A 24 -13.00 -3.25 -16.24
N ASN A 25 -14.12 -2.59 -15.95
CA ASN A 25 -14.11 -1.48 -15.00
C ASN A 25 -14.83 -1.87 -13.71
N TYR A 26 -14.30 -1.40 -12.59
CA TYR A 26 -14.85 -1.67 -11.26
C TYR A 26 -15.02 -0.36 -10.50
N ASN A 27 -16.23 -0.18 -9.96
CA ASN A 27 -16.46 0.89 -9.00
C ASN A 27 -15.88 0.47 -7.65
N VAL A 28 -14.85 1.20 -7.24
CA VAL A 28 -14.25 1.10 -5.90
C VAL A 28 -14.77 2.23 -5.03
N ARG A 29 -14.53 2.14 -3.73
CA ARG A 29 -14.87 3.21 -2.81
C ARG A 29 -13.64 4.06 -2.51
N ALA A 30 -13.85 5.35 -2.34
CA ALA A 30 -12.81 6.20 -1.78
C ALA A 30 -12.40 5.69 -0.40
N PRO A 31 -11.10 5.60 -0.09
CA PRO A 31 -10.61 5.19 1.21
C PRO A 31 -11.24 6.01 2.34
N LYS A 32 -11.71 5.32 3.38
CA LYS A 32 -12.14 6.00 4.59
C LYS A 32 -10.92 6.35 5.42
N PRO A 33 -10.75 7.61 5.82
CA PRO A 33 -9.66 8.00 6.71
C PRO A 33 -9.72 7.25 8.04
N SER A 34 -8.54 6.92 8.61
CA SER A 34 -8.43 6.07 9.81
C SER A 34 -8.98 6.69 11.07
N GLY A 35 -9.00 8.03 11.16
CA GLY A 35 -9.40 8.75 12.37
C GLY A 35 -8.44 8.59 13.55
N LEU A 36 -7.26 7.98 13.34
CA LEU A 36 -6.21 7.88 14.37
C LEU A 36 -5.73 9.28 14.73
N LYS A 37 -6.03 9.75 15.94
CA LYS A 37 -5.60 11.07 16.38
C LYS A 37 -4.14 11.06 16.77
N TYR A 38 -3.40 12.04 16.26
CA TYR A 38 -2.05 12.33 16.70
C TYR A 38 -2.05 13.32 17.86
N VAL A 39 -1.07 13.20 18.74
CA VAL A 39 -0.78 14.24 19.72
C VAL A 39 -0.08 15.38 19.00
N VAL A 40 -0.70 16.55 18.99
CA VAL A 40 -0.13 17.76 18.43
C VAL A 40 0.68 18.46 19.52
N THR A 41 2.01 18.29 19.49
CA THR A 41 2.92 19.03 20.38
C THR A 41 3.44 20.25 19.61
N GLY A 42 2.88 21.43 19.87
CA GLY A 42 3.33 22.66 19.25
C GLY A 42 2.20 23.51 18.64
N SER A 43 2.56 24.55 17.87
CA SER A 43 1.58 25.40 17.21
C SER A 43 0.84 24.61 16.12
N THR A 44 -0.49 24.72 16.11
CA THR A 44 -1.38 24.17 15.07
C THR A 44 -1.32 25.01 13.79
N GLN A 45 -0.14 25.51 13.41
CA GLN A 45 0.00 26.26 12.17
C GLN A 45 -0.32 25.36 10.99
N GLU A 46 -1.23 25.81 10.15
CA GLU A 46 -1.59 25.10 8.93
C GLU A 46 -0.35 24.91 8.06
N ALA A 47 -0.02 23.65 7.80
CA ALA A 47 1.08 23.29 6.93
C ALA A 47 0.56 23.04 5.52
N THR A 48 1.28 23.48 4.50
CA THR A 48 1.00 23.12 3.12
C THR A 48 2.00 22.07 2.66
N PHE A 49 1.59 21.20 1.74
CA PHE A 49 2.49 20.26 1.06
C PHE A 49 2.13 20.20 -0.42
N SER A 50 3.06 19.76 -1.25
CA SER A 50 2.82 19.53 -2.67
C SER A 50 3.10 18.08 -3.06
N VAL A 51 2.52 17.64 -4.19
CA VAL A 51 2.79 16.32 -4.78
C VAL A 51 3.25 16.52 -6.22
N LEU A 52 4.42 16.00 -6.53
CA LEU A 52 5.05 16.05 -7.84
C LEU A 52 4.99 14.65 -8.46
N ASP A 53 4.44 14.53 -9.68
CA ASP A 53 4.43 13.26 -10.40
C ASP A 53 5.79 13.01 -11.07
N GLU A 54 6.62 12.24 -10.40
CA GLU A 54 7.91 11.80 -10.91
C GLU A 54 7.92 10.29 -11.24
N ARG A 55 6.74 9.71 -11.43
CA ARG A 55 6.63 8.32 -11.86
C ARG A 55 7.18 8.16 -13.27
N ARG A 56 7.97 7.10 -13.46
CA ARG A 56 8.46 6.73 -14.79
C ARG A 56 7.27 6.34 -15.70
N VAL A 57 7.47 6.35 -17.01
CA VAL A 57 6.40 6.05 -17.99
C VAL A 57 5.79 4.68 -17.74
N ASP A 58 6.60 3.68 -17.43
CA ASP A 58 6.16 2.32 -17.07
C ASP A 58 5.42 2.26 -15.71
N GLY A 59 5.70 3.20 -14.82
CA GLY A 59 5.04 3.35 -13.51
C GLY A 59 3.76 4.17 -13.53
N LYS A 60 3.34 4.71 -14.68
CA LYS A 60 2.10 5.48 -14.80
C LYS A 60 0.83 4.63 -14.90
N ILE A 61 0.97 3.34 -15.21
CA ILE A 61 -0.16 2.40 -15.21
C ILE A 61 -0.58 2.16 -13.77
N PHE A 62 -1.81 2.60 -13.43
CA PHE A 62 -2.31 2.52 -12.06
C PHE A 62 -2.77 1.12 -11.68
N SER A 63 -3.48 0.43 -12.55
CA SER A 63 -3.95 -0.94 -12.29
C SER A 63 -3.42 -1.88 -13.38
N SER A 64 -2.82 -2.99 -12.97
CA SER A 64 -2.18 -3.96 -13.85
C SER A 64 -2.33 -5.39 -13.32
N GLY A 65 -1.87 -6.37 -14.09
CA GLY A 65 -1.86 -7.77 -13.69
C GLY A 65 -2.79 -8.65 -14.52
N ILE A 66 -3.33 -9.71 -13.91
CA ILE A 66 -4.19 -10.69 -14.60
C ILE A 66 -5.54 -10.09 -15.01
N LEU A 67 -6.07 -9.16 -14.22
CA LEU A 67 -7.24 -8.37 -14.53
C LEU A 67 -6.85 -6.89 -14.50
N PRO A 68 -6.25 -6.36 -15.57
CA PRO A 68 -6.00 -4.94 -15.67
C PRO A 68 -7.36 -4.25 -15.70
N ALA A 69 -7.78 -3.70 -14.56
CA ALA A 69 -9.09 -3.09 -14.41
C ALA A 69 -8.97 -1.56 -14.42
N GLU A 70 -9.85 -0.90 -15.11
CA GLU A 70 -10.06 0.53 -14.92
C GLU A 70 -10.84 0.71 -13.60
N LEU A 71 -10.20 1.32 -12.60
CA LEU A 71 -10.85 1.61 -11.33
C LEU A 71 -11.59 2.94 -11.40
N LYS A 72 -12.85 2.95 -10.95
CA LYS A 72 -13.73 4.11 -10.95
C LYS A 72 -14.25 4.39 -9.56
N ILE A 73 -14.52 5.66 -9.27
CA ILE A 73 -15.29 6.09 -8.11
C ILE A 73 -16.50 6.85 -8.65
N ASP A 74 -17.69 6.41 -8.27
CA ASP A 74 -18.97 6.96 -8.76
C ASP A 74 -19.00 7.10 -10.30
N GLY A 75 -18.50 6.06 -10.98
CA GLY A 75 -18.45 5.99 -12.44
C GLY A 75 -17.32 6.81 -13.10
N THR A 76 -16.55 7.59 -12.35
CA THR A 76 -15.44 8.39 -12.86
C THR A 76 -14.12 7.64 -12.72
N PRO A 77 -13.32 7.46 -13.79
CA PRO A 77 -12.00 6.86 -13.71
C PRO A 77 -11.10 7.58 -12.71
N ILE A 78 -10.34 6.81 -11.93
CA ILE A 78 -9.37 7.36 -10.98
C ILE A 78 -8.18 7.93 -11.74
N ASP A 79 -7.94 9.24 -11.60
CA ASP A 79 -6.65 9.84 -11.91
C ASP A 79 -5.71 9.63 -10.70
N PRO A 80 -4.64 8.83 -10.83
CA PRO A 80 -3.89 8.36 -9.67
C PRO A 80 -3.27 9.48 -8.83
N VAL A 81 -2.72 10.54 -9.44
CA VAL A 81 -1.97 11.56 -8.69
C VAL A 81 -2.88 12.52 -7.94
N PRO A 82 -3.89 13.12 -8.56
CA PRO A 82 -4.89 13.90 -7.83
C PRO A 82 -5.61 13.09 -6.75
N PHE A 83 -5.94 11.82 -7.06
CA PHE A 83 -6.56 10.92 -6.10
C PHE A 83 -5.65 10.67 -4.90
N PHE A 84 -4.39 10.25 -5.12
CA PHE A 84 -3.40 10.05 -4.07
C PHE A 84 -3.27 11.30 -3.18
N SER A 85 -3.11 12.46 -3.80
CA SER A 85 -2.91 13.73 -3.11
C SER A 85 -4.11 14.07 -2.20
N ALA A 86 -5.32 13.94 -2.74
CA ALA A 86 -6.56 14.21 -1.99
C ALA A 86 -6.75 13.22 -0.82
N GLN A 87 -6.45 11.93 -1.05
CA GLN A 87 -6.59 10.91 0.00
C GLN A 87 -5.54 11.06 1.10
N VAL A 88 -4.29 11.40 0.77
CA VAL A 88 -3.26 11.70 1.77
C VAL A 88 -3.69 12.91 2.61
N GLN A 89 -4.17 13.98 1.98
CA GLN A 89 -4.69 15.16 2.71
C GLN A 89 -5.84 14.78 3.64
N ALA A 90 -6.82 14.01 3.16
CA ALA A 90 -7.96 13.58 3.96
C ALA A 90 -7.53 12.73 5.16
N GLU A 91 -6.55 11.83 4.97
CA GLU A 91 -6.00 11.00 6.05
C GLU A 91 -5.29 11.86 7.11
N LEU A 92 -4.42 12.80 6.69
CA LEU A 92 -3.74 13.73 7.60
C LEU A 92 -4.75 14.58 8.39
N ALA A 93 -5.74 15.13 7.72
CA ALA A 93 -6.79 15.92 8.37
C ALA A 93 -7.58 15.11 9.40
N SER A 94 -7.92 13.85 9.08
CA SER A 94 -8.64 12.95 10.00
C SER A 94 -7.85 12.67 11.28
N ARG A 95 -6.52 12.71 11.18
CA ARG A 95 -5.59 12.51 12.31
C ARG A 95 -5.36 13.78 13.13
N GLY A 96 -5.94 14.91 12.71
CA GLY A 96 -5.79 16.19 13.39
C GLY A 96 -4.58 17.00 12.93
N LEU A 97 -3.98 16.64 11.78
CA LEU A 97 -2.91 17.40 11.15
C LEU A 97 -3.51 18.41 10.18
N PRO A 98 -3.34 19.72 10.41
CA PRO A 98 -3.88 20.75 9.52
C PRO A 98 -3.00 20.92 8.28
N ALA A 99 -2.78 19.83 7.53
CA ALA A 99 -2.00 19.84 6.31
C ALA A 99 -2.91 20.00 5.09
N LYS A 100 -2.63 21.01 4.26
CA LYS A 100 -3.35 21.29 3.02
C LYS A 100 -2.48 21.03 1.79
N LEU A 101 -3.10 20.40 0.80
CA LEU A 101 -2.49 20.29 -0.52
C LEU A 101 -2.39 21.67 -1.16
N SER A 102 -1.18 22.04 -1.56
CA SER A 102 -0.96 23.28 -2.30
C SER A 102 -1.35 23.10 -3.77
N PRO A 103 -2.01 24.10 -4.37
CA PRO A 103 -2.25 24.11 -5.81
C PRO A 103 -0.96 24.30 -6.63
N THR A 104 0.12 24.75 -5.98
CA THR A 104 1.42 24.99 -6.65
C THR A 104 2.43 23.91 -6.27
N ALA A 105 3.22 23.45 -7.25
CA ALA A 105 4.26 22.46 -7.06
C ALA A 105 5.45 22.93 -6.21
N THR A 106 5.45 24.18 -5.75
CA THR A 106 6.55 24.80 -5.02
C THR A 106 6.40 24.79 -3.50
N ALA A 107 5.26 24.32 -2.99
CA ALA A 107 5.05 24.24 -1.54
C ALA A 107 5.89 23.14 -0.91
N GLN A 108 6.45 23.44 0.24
CA GLN A 108 7.26 22.51 1.03
C GLN A 108 6.47 22.06 2.27
N PRO A 109 6.60 20.78 2.67
CA PRO A 109 7.40 19.74 2.03
C PRO A 109 6.78 19.25 0.71
N ALA A 110 7.62 18.86 -0.26
CA ALA A 110 7.18 18.21 -1.47
C ALA A 110 7.22 16.69 -1.33
N ILE A 111 6.24 16.02 -1.94
CA ILE A 111 6.18 14.57 -2.12
C ILE A 111 6.49 14.29 -3.59
N HIS A 112 7.68 13.79 -3.88
CA HIS A 112 8.12 13.38 -5.20
C HIS A 112 7.66 11.94 -5.46
N LEU A 113 6.46 11.78 -5.99
CA LEU A 113 5.83 10.47 -6.17
C LEU A 113 6.54 9.67 -7.26
N LYS A 114 7.22 8.58 -6.89
CA LYS A 114 7.98 7.71 -7.80
C LYS A 114 7.19 6.51 -8.29
N ASN A 115 6.26 6.00 -7.44
CA ASN A 115 5.42 4.86 -7.77
C ASN A 115 4.08 4.96 -7.04
N TYR A 116 2.99 4.70 -7.75
CA TYR A 116 1.68 4.48 -7.17
C TYR A 116 0.87 3.61 -8.12
N ARG A 117 0.74 2.34 -7.76
CA ARG A 117 0.04 1.36 -8.59
C ARG A 117 -0.55 0.24 -7.76
N MET A 118 -1.55 -0.40 -8.34
CA MET A 118 -2.12 -1.66 -7.87
C MET A 118 -1.81 -2.75 -8.89
N GLU A 119 -1.44 -3.91 -8.42
CA GLU A 119 -1.22 -5.07 -9.27
C GLU A 119 -1.97 -6.27 -8.72
N ASN A 120 -2.78 -6.88 -9.55
CA ASN A 120 -3.46 -8.09 -9.17
C ASN A 120 -2.78 -9.32 -9.79
N MET A 121 -2.75 -10.38 -9.00
CA MET A 121 -2.10 -11.62 -9.37
C MET A 121 -2.90 -12.83 -8.92
N ARG A 122 -2.71 -13.92 -9.62
CA ARG A 122 -3.28 -15.22 -9.31
C ARG A 122 -2.33 -16.31 -9.76
N THR A 123 -2.10 -17.31 -8.94
CA THR A 123 -1.17 -18.38 -9.30
C THR A 123 -1.81 -19.37 -10.28
N ASN A 124 -3.08 -19.72 -10.06
CA ASN A 124 -3.90 -20.56 -10.93
C ASN A 124 -5.39 -20.27 -10.71
N ALA A 125 -6.26 -20.97 -11.43
CA ALA A 125 -7.71 -20.74 -11.39
C ALA A 125 -8.35 -20.99 -10.01
N TYR A 126 -7.69 -21.71 -9.13
CA TYR A 126 -8.22 -22.12 -7.80
C TYR A 126 -7.59 -21.35 -6.64
N THR A 127 -6.56 -20.54 -6.89
CA THR A 127 -5.90 -19.75 -5.85
C THR A 127 -6.60 -18.40 -5.63
N PRO A 128 -6.41 -17.79 -4.45
CA PRO A 128 -6.91 -16.45 -4.18
C PRO A 128 -6.46 -15.44 -5.25
N PHE A 129 -7.35 -14.51 -5.54
CA PHE A 129 -7.02 -13.32 -6.28
C PHE A 129 -6.39 -12.33 -5.31
N ILE A 130 -5.13 -12.00 -5.51
CA ILE A 130 -4.34 -11.15 -4.62
C ILE A 130 -4.07 -9.83 -5.33
N THR A 131 -4.31 -8.74 -4.64
CA THR A 131 -3.90 -7.40 -5.09
C THR A 131 -2.82 -6.86 -4.18
N ALA A 132 -1.77 -6.36 -4.79
CA ALA A 132 -0.69 -5.64 -4.14
C ALA A 132 -0.77 -4.16 -4.52
N THR A 133 -0.75 -3.28 -3.53
CA THR A 133 -0.63 -1.83 -3.71
C THR A 133 0.80 -1.43 -3.38
N TYR A 134 1.43 -0.72 -4.31
CA TYR A 134 2.79 -0.21 -4.20
C TYR A 134 2.76 1.31 -4.22
N VAL A 135 3.38 1.93 -3.24
CA VAL A 135 3.61 3.38 -3.21
C VAL A 135 5.08 3.63 -2.89
N SER A 136 5.74 4.53 -3.60
CA SER A 136 7.00 5.10 -3.14
C SER A 136 7.13 6.56 -3.55
N ALA A 137 7.73 7.33 -2.68
CA ALA A 137 8.05 8.73 -2.91
C ALA A 137 9.33 9.12 -2.18
N ASP A 138 10.03 10.11 -2.72
CA ASP A 138 11.00 10.87 -1.96
C ASP A 138 10.27 12.07 -1.35
N VAL A 139 10.52 12.35 -0.08
CA VAL A 139 9.83 13.40 0.65
C VAL A 139 10.85 14.36 1.23
N ASP A 140 10.62 15.66 1.05
CA ASP A 140 11.42 16.68 1.70
C ASP A 140 11.24 16.64 3.21
N THR A 141 12.36 16.55 3.93
CA THR A 141 12.38 16.64 5.39
C THR A 141 13.43 17.66 5.83
N ALA A 142 13.41 18.04 7.08
CA ALA A 142 14.44 18.94 7.64
C ALA A 142 15.88 18.39 7.50
N SER A 143 16.03 17.07 7.37
CA SER A 143 17.33 16.39 7.20
C SER A 143 17.67 16.05 5.74
N GLY A 144 16.86 16.49 4.77
CA GLY A 144 17.01 16.20 3.34
C GLY A 144 15.92 15.25 2.83
N LEU A 145 16.14 14.72 1.63
CA LEU A 145 15.19 13.79 1.01
C LEU A 145 15.15 12.45 1.77
N LYS A 146 13.95 12.00 2.10
CA LYS A 146 13.71 10.69 2.72
C LYS A 146 12.82 9.84 1.81
N ARG A 147 13.30 8.63 1.45
CA ARG A 147 12.48 7.64 0.74
C ARG A 147 11.43 7.05 1.67
N ILE A 148 10.18 7.06 1.22
CA ILE A 148 9.04 6.41 1.87
C ILE A 148 8.49 5.37 0.90
N GLY A 149 8.45 4.10 1.34
CA GLY A 149 7.78 3.01 0.65
C GLY A 149 6.52 2.58 1.40
N ALA A 150 5.48 2.14 0.69
CA ALA A 150 4.35 1.42 1.26
C ALA A 150 4.00 0.23 0.35
N PHE A 151 3.68 -0.89 0.98
CA PHE A 151 3.32 -2.12 0.29
C PHE A 151 2.28 -2.87 1.11
N VAL A 152 1.13 -3.09 0.52
CA VAL A 152 0.02 -3.81 1.14
C VAL A 152 -0.47 -4.87 0.18
N THR A 153 -0.65 -6.09 0.68
CA THR A 153 -1.28 -7.17 -0.09
C THR A 153 -2.57 -7.62 0.56
N ARG A 154 -3.57 -7.86 -0.24
CA ARG A 154 -4.84 -8.47 0.16
C ARG A 154 -5.37 -9.34 -0.95
N GLY A 155 -6.13 -10.36 -0.58
CA GLY A 155 -6.75 -11.20 -1.55
C GLY A 155 -7.91 -12.00 -0.99
N LYS A 156 -8.74 -12.52 -1.88
CA LYS A 156 -9.82 -13.43 -1.55
C LYS A 156 -10.04 -14.39 -2.72
N THR A 157 -10.37 -15.62 -2.41
CA THR A 157 -10.88 -16.55 -3.41
C THR A 157 -12.29 -16.09 -3.78
N PRO A 158 -12.60 -15.81 -5.07
CA PRO A 158 -13.95 -15.49 -5.49
C PRO A 158 -14.84 -16.71 -5.26
N VAL A 159 -15.93 -16.53 -4.52
CA VAL A 159 -16.84 -17.64 -4.18
C VAL A 159 -18.08 -17.59 -5.06
N TRP A 160 -18.80 -16.47 -5.11
CA TRP A 160 -20.08 -16.36 -5.81
C TRP A 160 -20.26 -15.14 -6.71
N SER A 161 -19.59 -14.01 -6.40
CA SER A 161 -19.70 -12.79 -7.20
C SER A 161 -18.42 -11.97 -7.18
N PHE A 162 -18.24 -11.11 -8.22
CA PHE A 162 -17.15 -10.12 -8.24
C PHE A 162 -17.31 -9.04 -7.17
N GLU A 163 -18.53 -8.72 -6.74
CA GLU A 163 -18.77 -7.71 -5.72
C GLU A 163 -18.16 -8.10 -4.37
N GLU A 164 -18.18 -9.40 -4.03
CA GLU A 164 -17.55 -9.90 -2.80
C GLU A 164 -16.04 -9.75 -2.76
N ILE A 165 -15.38 -9.64 -3.91
CA ILE A 165 -13.93 -9.50 -3.98
C ILE A 165 -13.49 -8.03 -4.02
N ILE A 166 -14.36 -7.07 -4.39
CA ILE A 166 -13.98 -5.66 -4.54
C ILE A 166 -13.46 -5.09 -3.23
N GLU A 167 -14.15 -5.35 -2.12
CA GLU A 167 -13.73 -4.85 -0.81
C GLU A 167 -12.35 -5.35 -0.40
N PRO A 168 -12.09 -6.67 -0.29
CA PRO A 168 -10.78 -7.16 0.14
C PRO A 168 -9.68 -6.99 -0.93
N THR A 169 -10.06 -6.93 -2.21
CA THR A 169 -9.07 -6.98 -3.30
C THR A 169 -8.68 -5.58 -3.79
N PHE A 170 -9.59 -4.61 -3.74
CA PHE A 170 -9.32 -3.26 -4.23
C PHE A 170 -9.46 -2.20 -3.14
N ASN A 171 -10.59 -2.14 -2.41
CA ASN A 171 -10.82 -1.07 -1.45
C ASN A 171 -9.85 -1.12 -0.26
N GLN A 172 -9.68 -2.29 0.36
CA GLN A 172 -8.80 -2.43 1.52
C GLN A 172 -7.32 -2.16 1.19
N PRO A 173 -6.69 -2.78 0.17
CA PRO A 173 -5.30 -2.49 -0.14
C PRO A 173 -5.08 -1.05 -0.61
N LEU A 174 -6.04 -0.45 -1.29
CA LEU A 174 -5.99 0.95 -1.69
C LEU A 174 -5.98 1.87 -0.45
N GLY A 175 -6.93 1.65 0.47
CA GLY A 175 -7.04 2.42 1.70
C GLY A 175 -5.84 2.27 2.62
N LEU A 176 -5.41 1.03 2.86
CA LEU A 176 -4.26 0.74 3.73
C LEU A 176 -2.96 1.31 3.15
N GLY A 177 -2.76 1.28 1.82
CA GLY A 177 -1.59 1.87 1.18
C GLY A 177 -1.50 3.39 1.41
N ILE A 178 -2.62 4.10 1.30
CA ILE A 178 -2.71 5.53 1.60
C ILE A 178 -2.45 5.81 3.09
N GLN A 179 -3.09 5.05 3.97
CA GLN A 179 -2.95 5.22 5.42
C GLN A 179 -1.51 4.97 5.87
N GLU A 180 -0.85 3.94 5.32
CA GLU A 180 0.54 3.64 5.57
C GLU A 180 1.46 4.78 5.13
N PHE A 181 1.28 5.25 3.89
CA PHE A 181 2.08 6.35 3.35
C PHE A 181 1.90 7.63 4.19
N ALA A 182 0.65 8.02 4.46
CA ALA A 182 0.33 9.22 5.24
C ALA A 182 0.90 9.14 6.68
N SER A 183 0.88 7.96 7.29
CA SER A 183 1.48 7.73 8.60
C SER A 183 2.99 7.98 8.60
N LYS A 184 3.70 7.38 7.64
CA LYS A 184 5.14 7.56 7.49
C LYS A 184 5.52 9.00 7.14
N PHE A 185 4.73 9.64 6.26
CA PHE A 185 4.90 11.05 5.91
C PHE A 185 4.75 11.95 7.13
N ALA A 186 3.68 11.76 7.92
CA ALA A 186 3.43 12.53 9.13
C ALA A 186 4.58 12.40 10.15
N ASN A 187 5.11 11.19 10.33
CA ASN A 187 6.24 10.96 11.21
C ASN A 187 7.54 11.58 10.66
N ALA A 188 7.83 11.38 9.37
CA ALA A 188 9.07 11.82 8.76
C ALA A 188 9.20 13.36 8.71
N VAL A 189 8.09 14.04 8.43
CA VAL A 189 8.08 15.50 8.22
C VAL A 189 7.77 16.27 9.50
N TYR A 190 6.81 15.78 10.28
CA TYR A 190 6.27 16.51 11.42
C TYR A 190 6.57 15.86 12.77
N GLY A 191 7.15 14.66 12.79
CA GLY A 191 7.41 13.90 14.04
C GLY A 191 6.13 13.45 14.75
N TYR A 192 4.98 13.40 14.06
CA TYR A 192 3.70 13.09 14.67
C TYR A 192 3.53 11.62 15.00
N ARG A 193 3.05 11.36 16.21
CA ARG A 193 2.67 10.06 16.71
C ARG A 193 1.34 10.12 17.48
N ALA A 194 0.64 9.01 17.58
CA ALA A 194 -0.52 8.88 18.46
C ALA A 194 -0.09 8.75 19.94
N ASP A 195 -1.01 9.06 20.84
CA ASP A 195 -0.81 8.92 22.28
C ASP A 195 -0.67 7.46 22.72
N ASP A 196 -0.01 7.21 23.84
CA ASP A 196 0.13 5.90 24.44
C ASP A 196 -1.24 5.27 24.79
N ASP A 197 -2.24 6.09 25.12
CA ASP A 197 -3.59 5.59 25.42
C ASP A 197 -4.30 5.06 24.15
N VAL A 198 -4.00 5.62 22.97
CA VAL A 198 -4.45 5.05 21.69
C VAL A 198 -3.82 3.67 21.47
N VAL A 199 -2.51 3.54 21.73
CA VAL A 199 -1.81 2.25 21.65
C VAL A 199 -2.41 1.22 22.61
N LYS A 200 -2.64 1.59 23.87
CA LYS A 200 -3.26 0.71 24.88
C LYS A 200 -4.65 0.27 24.46
N SER A 201 -5.47 1.20 23.97
CA SER A 201 -6.84 0.92 23.50
C SER A 201 -6.85 -0.06 22.35
N LEU A 202 -6.02 0.17 21.31
CA LEU A 202 -5.89 -0.72 20.16
C LEU A 202 -5.35 -2.10 20.58
N SER A 203 -4.33 -2.15 21.44
CA SER A 203 -3.76 -3.40 21.92
C SER A 203 -4.78 -4.22 22.73
N ALA A 204 -5.58 -3.57 23.58
CA ALA A 204 -6.66 -4.21 24.32
C ALA A 204 -7.75 -4.76 23.38
N LYS A 205 -8.12 -3.99 22.33
CA LYS A 205 -9.08 -4.43 21.30
C LYS A 205 -8.56 -5.67 20.56
N ILE A 206 -7.30 -5.66 20.13
CA ILE A 206 -6.65 -6.78 19.45
C ILE A 206 -6.56 -8.02 20.33
N GLY A 207 -6.32 -7.85 21.64
CA GLY A 207 -6.28 -8.93 22.64
C GLY A 207 -7.65 -9.51 23.01
N GLY A 208 -8.75 -8.84 22.63
CA GLY A 208 -10.11 -9.26 22.88
C GLY A 208 -10.64 -10.30 21.88
N THR A 209 -11.94 -10.23 21.59
CA THR A 209 -12.56 -11.13 20.62
C THR A 209 -12.05 -10.89 19.21
N ARG A 210 -11.44 -11.92 18.62
CA ARG A 210 -10.92 -11.87 17.24
C ARG A 210 -12.03 -11.92 16.21
N THR A 211 -11.95 -11.05 15.21
CA THR A 211 -12.81 -11.05 14.03
C THR A 211 -11.96 -11.19 12.75
N PRO A 212 -12.55 -11.46 11.59
CA PRO A 212 -11.82 -11.45 10.32
C PRO A 212 -11.15 -10.11 10.02
N GLU A 213 -11.64 -9.00 10.60
CA GLU A 213 -11.14 -7.63 10.41
C GLU A 213 -10.10 -7.21 11.46
N THR A 214 -9.76 -8.05 12.43
CA THR A 214 -8.77 -7.73 13.49
C THR A 214 -7.45 -7.22 12.92
N PHE A 215 -7.04 -7.70 11.73
CA PHE A 215 -5.84 -7.22 11.06
C PHE A 215 -5.86 -5.71 10.76
N LEU A 216 -7.03 -5.09 10.58
CA LEU A 216 -7.16 -3.65 10.38
C LEU A 216 -6.73 -2.88 11.64
N ASP A 217 -7.10 -3.40 12.84
CA ASP A 217 -6.65 -2.82 14.10
C ASP A 217 -5.14 -3.00 14.30
N VAL A 218 -4.56 -4.09 13.81
CA VAL A 218 -3.10 -4.32 13.85
C VAL A 218 -2.37 -3.35 12.91
N TYR A 219 -2.90 -3.10 11.71
CA TYR A 219 -2.38 -2.03 10.85
C TYR A 219 -2.52 -0.65 11.51
N ALA A 220 -3.70 -0.36 12.12
CA ALA A 220 -3.92 0.88 12.86
C ALA A 220 -2.89 1.06 13.98
N LEU A 221 -2.54 -0.01 14.70
CA LEU A 221 -1.49 0.00 15.71
C LEU A 221 -0.12 0.39 15.12
N GLY A 222 0.23 -0.15 13.96
CA GLY A 222 1.44 0.24 13.21
C GLY A 222 1.42 1.68 12.72
N PHE A 223 0.24 2.21 12.39
CA PHE A 223 0.07 3.59 11.91
C PHE A 223 0.04 4.63 13.04
N THR A 224 0.15 4.22 14.30
CA THR A 224 0.27 5.15 15.44
C THR A 224 1.59 5.91 15.45
N ASN A 225 2.62 5.46 14.75
CA ASN A 225 4.01 5.94 14.85
C ASN A 225 4.56 5.90 16.29
N ASN A 226 3.93 5.14 17.18
CA ASN A 226 4.28 5.10 18.59
C ASN A 226 5.03 3.79 18.93
N PRO A 227 6.29 3.86 19.38
CA PRO A 227 7.10 2.67 19.66
C PRO A 227 6.54 1.79 20.80
N ALA A 228 5.63 2.30 21.65
CA ALA A 228 4.96 1.50 22.66
C ALA A 228 4.15 0.32 22.08
N ALA A 229 3.85 0.35 20.76
CA ALA A 229 3.17 -0.73 20.06
C ALA A 229 4.08 -1.94 19.72
N ILE A 230 5.41 -1.77 19.78
CA ILE A 230 6.37 -2.76 19.22
C ILE A 230 6.22 -4.13 19.89
N ASP A 231 6.15 -4.19 21.21
CA ASP A 231 6.09 -5.48 21.92
C ASP A 231 4.81 -6.27 21.58
N THR A 232 3.67 -5.58 21.49
CA THR A 232 2.41 -6.19 21.02
C THR A 232 2.57 -6.76 19.62
N LEU A 233 3.18 -5.99 18.70
CA LEU A 233 3.37 -6.41 17.31
C LEU A 233 4.33 -7.60 17.19
N ILE A 234 5.41 -7.65 17.97
CA ILE A 234 6.33 -8.80 18.00
C ILE A 234 5.55 -10.08 18.35
N GLY A 235 4.69 -10.04 19.36
CA GLY A 235 3.86 -11.19 19.72
C GLY A 235 2.96 -11.66 18.57
N LEU A 236 2.41 -10.72 17.81
CA LEU A 236 1.49 -10.99 16.69
C LEU A 236 2.18 -11.49 15.41
N THR A 237 3.51 -11.40 15.28
CA THR A 237 4.23 -11.94 14.11
C THR A 237 4.13 -13.45 13.97
N LYS A 238 3.64 -14.15 15.00
CA LYS A 238 3.41 -15.60 15.04
C LYS A 238 1.92 -15.97 15.10
N ASP A 239 1.04 -15.01 14.87
CA ASP A 239 -0.41 -15.23 14.94
C ASP A 239 -0.87 -16.27 13.90
N SER A 240 -1.81 -17.13 14.28
CA SER A 240 -2.36 -18.15 13.38
C SER A 240 -3.21 -17.56 12.26
N GLN A 241 -3.83 -16.39 12.48
CA GLN A 241 -4.55 -15.67 11.43
C GLN A 241 -3.55 -14.97 10.51
N GLU A 242 -3.51 -15.40 9.26
CA GLU A 242 -2.55 -14.93 8.26
C GLU A 242 -2.50 -13.40 8.17
N TYR A 243 -3.64 -12.73 8.03
CA TYR A 243 -3.66 -11.28 7.87
C TYR A 243 -3.29 -10.51 9.13
N VAL A 244 -3.54 -11.06 10.33
CA VAL A 244 -3.06 -10.49 11.59
C VAL A 244 -1.54 -10.55 11.66
N ARG A 245 -0.98 -11.71 11.33
CA ARG A 245 0.48 -11.91 11.27
C ARG A 245 1.14 -10.98 10.25
N GLN A 246 0.58 -10.89 9.05
CA GLN A 246 1.07 -10.01 7.99
C GLN A 246 1.02 -8.53 8.38
N ALA A 247 -0.09 -8.09 8.99
CA ALA A 247 -0.23 -6.73 9.48
C ALA A 247 0.79 -6.42 10.59
N ALA A 248 1.08 -7.37 11.48
CA ALA A 248 2.07 -7.20 12.53
C ALA A 248 3.49 -7.04 11.96
N ILE A 249 3.88 -7.92 11.02
CA ILE A 249 5.17 -7.83 10.33
C ILE A 249 5.32 -6.48 9.62
N ALA A 250 4.29 -6.04 8.87
CA ALA A 250 4.28 -4.74 8.19
C ALA A 250 4.41 -3.57 9.17
N SER A 251 3.71 -3.65 10.29
CA SER A 251 3.65 -2.60 11.30
C SER A 251 4.97 -2.38 12.03
N LEU A 252 5.79 -3.43 12.21
CA LEU A 252 7.15 -3.29 12.75
C LEU A 252 8.03 -2.42 11.84
N GLY A 253 7.92 -2.59 10.51
CA GLY A 253 8.57 -1.72 9.54
C GLY A 253 8.05 -0.28 9.62
N ASN A 254 6.71 -0.10 9.64
CA ASN A 254 6.07 1.21 9.69
C ASN A 254 6.52 2.04 10.91
N LEU A 255 6.70 1.38 12.06
CA LEU A 255 7.18 2.01 13.28
C LEU A 255 8.69 2.28 13.27
N GLY A 256 9.43 1.81 12.26
CA GLY A 256 10.88 1.89 12.24
C GLY A 256 11.51 1.12 13.39
N ALA A 257 11.00 -0.06 13.72
CA ALA A 257 11.49 -0.91 14.83
C ALA A 257 12.88 -1.49 14.50
N THR A 258 13.91 -0.65 14.50
CA THR A 258 15.26 -0.98 14.02
C THR A 258 15.89 -2.15 14.78
N THR A 259 15.58 -2.31 16.08
CA THR A 259 16.03 -3.44 16.90
C THR A 259 15.47 -4.79 16.45
N GLN A 260 14.42 -4.78 15.58
CA GLN A 260 13.77 -5.98 15.06
C GLN A 260 14.30 -6.42 13.69
N PHE A 261 15.41 -5.84 13.21
CA PHE A 261 16.02 -6.25 11.95
C PHE A 261 16.29 -7.76 11.88
N GLY A 262 16.85 -8.33 12.97
CA GLY A 262 17.13 -9.77 13.04
C GLY A 262 15.86 -10.64 12.91
N LEU A 263 14.77 -10.25 13.58
CA LEU A 263 13.47 -10.93 13.49
C LEU A 263 12.92 -10.88 12.06
N LEU A 264 12.87 -9.69 11.46
CA LEU A 264 12.36 -9.49 10.10
C LEU A 264 13.20 -10.24 9.05
N LYS A 265 14.54 -10.22 9.21
CA LYS A 265 15.45 -10.98 8.34
C LYS A 265 15.23 -12.49 8.48
N GLY A 266 15.01 -12.98 9.71
CA GLY A 266 14.69 -14.39 9.96
C GLY A 266 13.41 -14.81 9.23
N ILE A 267 12.33 -14.03 9.35
CA ILE A 267 11.06 -14.30 8.63
C ILE A 267 11.27 -14.30 7.12
N TYR A 268 12.02 -13.34 6.59
CA TYR A 268 12.30 -13.25 5.14
C TYR A 268 13.06 -14.47 4.61
N GLN A 269 14.05 -14.95 5.36
CA GLN A 269 14.95 -16.02 4.93
C GLN A 269 14.40 -17.43 5.18
N ASP A 270 13.37 -17.58 6.01
CA ASP A 270 12.77 -18.87 6.33
C ASP A 270 11.87 -19.36 5.17
N ALA A 271 12.35 -20.36 4.44
CA ALA A 271 11.62 -20.96 3.32
C ALA A 271 10.33 -21.70 3.74
N THR A 272 10.13 -21.99 5.02
CA THR A 272 8.92 -22.64 5.55
C THR A 272 7.78 -21.65 5.78
N VAL A 273 8.09 -20.36 5.84
CA VAL A 273 7.12 -19.28 5.97
C VAL A 273 6.50 -18.95 4.61
N SER A 274 5.24 -18.51 4.59
CA SER A 274 4.55 -18.16 3.36
C SER A 274 5.32 -17.10 2.57
N TRP A 275 5.26 -17.16 1.24
CA TRP A 275 5.92 -16.17 0.39
C TRP A 275 5.37 -14.74 0.63
N GLN A 276 4.10 -14.61 1.01
CA GLN A 276 3.48 -13.33 1.35
C GLN A 276 4.12 -12.73 2.61
N ASP A 277 4.27 -13.53 3.67
CA ASP A 277 4.92 -13.08 4.92
C ASP A 277 6.37 -12.68 4.66
N ARG A 278 7.09 -13.44 3.81
CA ARG A 278 8.46 -13.14 3.39
C ARG A 278 8.55 -11.81 2.61
N CYS A 279 7.62 -11.58 1.69
CA CYS A 279 7.53 -10.31 0.97
C CYS A 279 7.29 -9.12 1.91
N ILE A 280 6.40 -9.28 2.88
CA ILE A 280 6.09 -8.23 3.85
C ILE A 280 7.28 -7.97 4.79
N ALA A 281 7.98 -9.03 5.20
CA ALA A 281 9.21 -8.89 5.99
C ALA A 281 10.31 -8.15 5.21
N LEU A 282 10.49 -8.44 3.91
CA LEU A 282 11.43 -7.73 3.04
C LEU A 282 11.09 -6.24 2.94
N LYS A 283 9.79 -5.92 2.75
CA LYS A 283 9.29 -4.53 2.79
C LYS A 283 9.63 -3.86 4.12
N SER A 284 9.37 -4.56 5.23
CA SER A 284 9.60 -4.02 6.57
C SER A 284 11.07 -3.78 6.86
N ILE A 285 11.96 -4.62 6.33
CA ILE A 285 13.42 -4.37 6.37
C ILE A 285 13.77 -3.06 5.63
N GLY A 286 13.16 -2.83 4.45
CA GLY A 286 13.36 -1.58 3.71
C GLY A 286 12.89 -0.34 4.48
N ASP A 287 11.80 -0.46 5.23
CA ASP A 287 11.25 0.62 6.06
C ASP A 287 12.15 1.04 7.22
N LEU A 288 12.99 0.14 7.73
CA LEU A 288 13.88 0.46 8.85
C LEU A 288 14.86 1.58 8.52
N GLY A 289 15.32 1.69 7.26
CA GLY A 289 16.17 2.78 6.77
C GLY A 289 17.52 2.89 7.48
N THR A 290 17.98 1.85 8.16
CA THR A 290 19.32 1.81 8.77
C THR A 290 20.40 1.49 7.72
N PRO A 291 21.68 1.83 7.94
CA PRO A 291 22.75 1.41 7.04
C PRO A 291 22.77 -0.11 6.80
N GLU A 292 22.52 -0.90 7.85
CA GLU A 292 22.47 -2.36 7.76
C GLU A 292 21.30 -2.86 6.90
N SER A 293 20.08 -2.34 7.13
CA SER A 293 18.91 -2.73 6.36
C SER A 293 19.03 -2.26 4.90
N THR A 294 19.60 -1.09 4.65
CA THR A 294 19.85 -0.57 3.29
C THR A 294 20.85 -1.44 2.55
N ALA A 295 21.94 -1.82 3.19
CA ALA A 295 22.92 -2.74 2.61
C ALA A 295 22.29 -4.11 2.28
N PHE A 296 21.41 -4.61 3.14
CA PHE A 296 20.67 -5.83 2.90
C PHE A 296 19.75 -5.71 1.67
N ILE A 297 18.96 -4.65 1.55
CA ILE A 297 18.08 -4.38 0.40
C ILE A 297 18.88 -4.34 -0.92
N ILE A 298 20.03 -3.65 -0.93
CA ILE A 298 20.92 -3.57 -2.11
C ILE A 298 21.48 -4.95 -2.49
N ALA A 299 21.89 -5.73 -1.50
CA ALA A 299 22.40 -7.09 -1.73
C ALA A 299 21.32 -8.02 -2.30
N GLU A 300 20.11 -7.97 -1.75
CA GLU A 300 18.99 -8.77 -2.22
C GLU A 300 18.55 -8.38 -3.64
N ALA A 301 18.56 -7.10 -3.99
CA ALA A 301 18.25 -6.67 -5.34
C ALA A 301 19.23 -7.24 -6.38
N LYS A 302 20.51 -7.33 -6.03
CA LYS A 302 21.51 -7.98 -6.88
C LYS A 302 21.31 -9.50 -6.97
N ARG A 303 20.93 -10.13 -5.86
CA ARG A 303 20.73 -11.59 -5.79
C ARG A 303 19.53 -12.07 -6.61
N LEU A 304 18.40 -11.32 -6.54
CA LEU A 304 17.14 -11.72 -7.18
C LEU A 304 17.08 -11.43 -8.68
N GLY A 305 17.98 -10.67 -9.24
CA GLY A 305 17.90 -10.11 -10.59
C GLY A 305 17.81 -11.11 -11.78
N ALA A 306 17.89 -12.41 -11.55
CA ALA A 306 17.89 -13.44 -12.61
C ALA A 306 16.69 -14.43 -12.57
N ASP A 307 15.88 -14.42 -11.51
CA ASP A 307 14.76 -15.34 -11.34
C ASP A 307 13.44 -14.71 -11.82
N SER A 308 12.68 -15.44 -12.64
CA SER A 308 11.40 -15.01 -13.23
C SER A 308 10.17 -15.51 -12.48
N SER A 309 10.32 -16.15 -11.32
CA SER A 309 9.17 -16.59 -10.51
C SER A 309 8.28 -15.42 -10.09
N LYS A 310 6.99 -15.66 -9.89
CA LYS A 310 6.05 -14.61 -9.43
C LYS A 310 6.46 -14.02 -8.09
N GLU A 311 6.95 -14.85 -7.18
CA GLU A 311 7.46 -14.43 -5.88
C GLU A 311 8.64 -13.46 -6.06
N THR A 312 9.62 -13.83 -6.86
CA THR A 312 10.78 -12.98 -7.15
C THR A 312 10.38 -11.67 -7.84
N GLN A 313 9.41 -11.70 -8.73
CA GLN A 313 8.89 -10.47 -9.35
C GLN A 313 8.29 -9.52 -8.31
N VAL A 314 7.49 -10.02 -7.36
CA VAL A 314 6.94 -9.21 -6.26
C VAL A 314 8.05 -8.67 -5.38
N MET A 315 9.01 -9.52 -4.98
CA MET A 315 10.16 -9.11 -4.17
C MET A 315 10.99 -8.02 -4.87
N SER A 316 11.25 -8.17 -6.16
CA SER A 316 11.99 -7.16 -6.95
C SER A 316 11.26 -5.82 -6.98
N ARG A 317 9.93 -5.83 -7.09
CA ARG A 317 9.13 -4.59 -7.03
C ARG A 317 9.12 -3.96 -5.64
N ILE A 318 9.14 -4.77 -4.57
CA ILE A 318 9.30 -4.27 -3.19
C ILE A 318 10.66 -3.63 -3.02
N LEU A 319 11.74 -4.27 -3.49
CA LEU A 319 13.08 -3.70 -3.43
C LEU A 319 13.16 -2.35 -4.15
N ALA A 320 12.50 -2.24 -5.31
CA ALA A 320 12.45 -0.99 -6.08
C ALA A 320 11.71 0.17 -5.37
N LEU A 321 10.97 -0.09 -4.28
CA LEU A 321 10.38 0.98 -3.46
C LEU A 321 11.44 1.75 -2.67
N TYR A 322 12.60 1.14 -2.42
CA TYR A 322 13.65 1.66 -1.54
C TYR A 322 14.97 2.00 -2.24
N LEU A 323 15.07 1.75 -3.56
CA LEU A 323 16.26 1.97 -4.38
C LEU A 323 16.21 3.19 -5.32
#